data_ea36db4853e8bae784cad30f2d63d55b
#
_entry.id   ea36db4853e8bae784cad30f2d63d55b
#
_cell.length_a   1.000
_cell.length_b   1.000
_cell.length_c   1.000
_cell.angle_alpha   90.00
_cell.angle_beta   90.00
_cell.angle_gamma   90.00
#
_symmetry.space_group_name_H-M   'P 1'
#
loop_
_entity.id
_entity.type
_entity.pdbx_description
1 polymer ?
#
loop_
_entity_poly.entity_id
_entity_poly.type
_entity_poly.pdbx_seq_one_letter_code
_entity_poly.pdbx_strand_id
1 'polypeptide(L)'
;MKMGMIGLGKMGGNMVLRLTQGGQQIVGYDRNPDNVALIESQGAEGARTMDELIDKLGEPGQRAVWVMVPAGEITQSVIDDLAARLAPGDIIIDGGNSNFKDTMRRAAALAQQGIHFVDVGTSGGVWGLKEGYAMMIGGPEEAVERLRPIFEVLAPAPNEGWGRMGPSGSGHYVKMVHNGIEYGMMEAYAEGFELMHAHQVFNLDMAQIAELWRHGSVIRSWLLDLTAEALKNQTDFSQLSDYVADSGEGRWTVIDSIELGVPTPVITLATQMRFRSQQEVSYAGQMLSAMRRAFGGHAVKVLESTRQEGVVPEVQPGEHPKAAAPENIPVEAAHADTGSRRQAEELGETGQNRVTGDSPVPGKNA
;
A
#
# COMPACT_ATOMS: atom_id res chain seq x y z
N MET A 1 -18.49 -11.78 -21.36
CA MET A 1 -17.36 -12.70 -21.17
C MET A 1 -17.68 -13.64 -20.02
N LYS A 2 -17.19 -14.89 -20.02
CA LYS A 2 -17.29 -15.80 -18.87
C LYS A 2 -15.94 -15.85 -18.15
N MET A 3 -15.95 -15.69 -16.79
CA MET A 3 -14.73 -15.59 -15.99
C MET A 3 -14.94 -16.23 -14.61
N GLY A 4 -13.87 -16.84 -14.07
CA GLY A 4 -13.82 -17.33 -12.69
C GLY A 4 -13.48 -16.25 -11.69
N MET A 5 -14.07 -16.29 -10.48
CA MET A 5 -13.70 -15.47 -9.34
C MET A 5 -13.43 -16.35 -8.13
N ILE A 6 -12.22 -16.25 -7.56
CA ILE A 6 -11.82 -16.96 -6.33
C ILE A 6 -11.67 -15.96 -5.20
N GLY A 7 -12.34 -16.24 -4.08
CA GLY A 7 -12.43 -15.33 -2.94
C GLY A 7 -13.61 -14.38 -3.08
N LEU A 8 -14.72 -14.76 -2.44
CA LEU A 8 -16.01 -14.09 -2.49
C LEU A 8 -16.29 -13.30 -1.20
N GLY A 9 -15.24 -12.87 -0.52
CA GLY A 9 -15.36 -11.93 0.59
C GLY A 9 -15.93 -10.60 0.12
N LYS A 10 -15.90 -9.59 0.98
CA LYS A 10 -16.55 -8.30 0.74
C LYS A 10 -16.22 -7.67 -0.62
N MET A 11 -14.93 -7.69 -1.01
CA MET A 11 -14.51 -7.13 -2.30
C MET A 11 -14.89 -8.03 -3.47
N GLY A 12 -14.50 -9.30 -3.44
CA GLY A 12 -14.79 -10.24 -4.54
C GLY A 12 -16.29 -10.42 -4.78
N GLY A 13 -17.08 -10.54 -3.71
CA GLY A 13 -18.54 -10.62 -3.82
C GLY A 13 -19.16 -9.38 -4.46
N ASN A 14 -18.73 -8.17 -4.06
CA ASN A 14 -19.17 -6.92 -4.67
C ASN A 14 -18.78 -6.82 -6.15
N MET A 15 -17.58 -7.27 -6.52
CA MET A 15 -17.15 -7.31 -7.92
C MET A 15 -17.99 -8.30 -8.74
N VAL A 16 -18.26 -9.50 -8.21
CA VAL A 16 -19.15 -10.47 -8.85
C VAL A 16 -20.54 -9.86 -9.11
N LEU A 17 -21.13 -9.22 -8.10
CA LEU A 17 -22.42 -8.59 -8.22
C LEU A 17 -22.43 -7.51 -9.31
N ARG A 18 -21.45 -6.61 -9.31
CA ARG A 18 -21.32 -5.54 -10.31
C ARG A 18 -21.13 -6.10 -11.72
N LEU A 19 -20.29 -7.13 -11.88
CA LEU A 19 -20.05 -7.82 -13.15
C LEU A 19 -21.32 -8.50 -13.68
N THR A 20 -22.06 -9.19 -12.80
CA THR A 20 -23.33 -9.86 -13.16
C THR A 20 -24.38 -8.84 -13.59
N GLN A 21 -24.52 -7.72 -12.85
CA GLN A 21 -25.39 -6.60 -13.23
C GLN A 21 -25.00 -5.97 -14.58
N GLY A 22 -23.69 -5.95 -14.89
CA GLY A 22 -23.14 -5.50 -16.17
C GLY A 22 -23.21 -6.54 -17.29
N GLY A 23 -23.91 -7.66 -17.09
CA GLY A 23 -24.12 -8.69 -18.12
C GLY A 23 -22.95 -9.65 -18.32
N GLN A 24 -21.96 -9.67 -17.44
CA GLN A 24 -20.87 -10.65 -17.48
C GLN A 24 -21.29 -11.97 -16.81
N GLN A 25 -20.77 -13.09 -17.29
CA GLN A 25 -21.03 -14.41 -16.72
C GLN A 25 -19.90 -14.76 -15.74
N ILE A 26 -20.19 -14.84 -14.46
CA ILE A 26 -19.18 -15.12 -13.43
C ILE A 26 -19.47 -16.46 -12.76
N VAL A 27 -18.41 -17.27 -12.65
CA VAL A 27 -18.40 -18.49 -11.83
C VAL A 27 -17.57 -18.20 -10.59
N GLY A 28 -18.20 -18.23 -9.42
CA GLY A 28 -17.53 -17.90 -8.18
C GLY A 28 -17.20 -19.13 -7.33
N TYR A 29 -16.01 -19.11 -6.71
CA TYR A 29 -15.56 -20.11 -5.74
C TYR A 29 -15.03 -19.44 -4.47
N ASP A 30 -15.42 -19.96 -3.34
CA ASP A 30 -14.92 -19.58 -2.01
C ASP A 30 -14.86 -20.80 -1.10
N ARG A 31 -13.96 -20.80 -0.11
CA ARG A 31 -13.90 -21.81 0.93
C ARG A 31 -15.14 -21.82 1.81
N ASN A 32 -15.75 -20.65 2.02
CA ASN A 32 -17.01 -20.52 2.74
C ASN A 32 -18.18 -20.73 1.75
N PRO A 33 -18.97 -21.80 1.90
CA PRO A 33 -20.07 -22.09 1.01
C PRO A 33 -21.19 -21.04 1.06
N ASP A 34 -21.31 -20.29 2.16
CA ASP A 34 -22.31 -19.23 2.29
C ASP A 34 -22.02 -18.08 1.33
N ASN A 35 -20.73 -17.75 1.10
CA ASN A 35 -20.33 -16.75 0.11
C ASN A 35 -20.70 -17.19 -1.31
N VAL A 36 -20.58 -18.48 -1.60
CA VAL A 36 -20.97 -19.03 -2.92
C VAL A 36 -22.48 -18.99 -3.07
N ALA A 37 -23.25 -19.40 -2.05
CA ALA A 37 -24.71 -19.32 -2.07
C ALA A 37 -25.21 -17.87 -2.22
N LEU A 38 -24.51 -16.91 -1.62
CA LEU A 38 -24.85 -15.50 -1.74
C LEU A 38 -24.75 -15.02 -3.19
N ILE A 39 -23.65 -15.27 -3.90
CA ILE A 39 -23.50 -14.84 -5.30
C ILE A 39 -24.48 -15.57 -6.22
N GLU A 40 -24.82 -16.84 -5.95
CA GLU A 40 -25.84 -17.58 -6.68
C GLU A 40 -27.22 -16.92 -6.56
N SER A 41 -27.58 -16.45 -5.36
CA SER A 41 -28.82 -15.69 -5.14
C SER A 41 -28.87 -14.36 -5.88
N GLN A 42 -27.70 -13.86 -6.31
CA GLN A 42 -27.52 -12.61 -7.04
C GLN A 42 -27.36 -12.81 -8.56
N GLY A 43 -27.52 -14.04 -9.03
CA GLY A 43 -27.52 -14.36 -10.46
C GLY A 43 -26.18 -14.79 -11.06
N ALA A 44 -25.15 -14.95 -10.24
CA ALA A 44 -23.89 -15.57 -10.67
C ALA A 44 -23.96 -17.11 -10.59
N GLU A 45 -23.01 -17.80 -11.18
CA GLU A 45 -22.87 -19.26 -11.09
C GLU A 45 -21.90 -19.61 -9.94
N GLY A 46 -22.23 -20.57 -9.10
CA GLY A 46 -21.37 -21.05 -8.03
C GLY A 46 -20.57 -22.28 -8.42
N ALA A 47 -19.38 -22.45 -7.84
CA ALA A 47 -18.59 -23.69 -7.85
C ALA A 47 -18.25 -24.09 -6.42
N ARG A 48 -18.21 -25.39 -6.15
CA ARG A 48 -17.92 -25.95 -4.81
C ARG A 48 -16.48 -26.46 -4.70
N THR A 49 -15.80 -26.62 -5.81
CA THR A 49 -14.39 -27.01 -5.90
C THR A 49 -13.66 -26.19 -6.96
N MET A 50 -12.33 -26.20 -6.91
CA MET A 50 -11.50 -25.55 -7.94
C MET A 50 -11.68 -26.23 -9.29
N ASP A 51 -11.78 -27.57 -9.33
CA ASP A 51 -12.00 -28.33 -10.56
C ASP A 51 -13.35 -27.97 -11.18
N GLU A 52 -14.42 -27.91 -10.38
CA GLU A 52 -15.74 -27.47 -10.87
C GLU A 52 -15.70 -26.03 -11.40
N LEU A 53 -14.95 -25.12 -10.77
CA LEU A 53 -14.76 -23.76 -11.27
C LEU A 53 -14.16 -23.81 -12.69
N ILE A 54 -13.04 -24.51 -12.86
CA ILE A 54 -12.30 -24.59 -14.14
C ILE A 54 -13.15 -25.25 -15.24
N ASP A 55 -13.85 -26.34 -14.93
CA ASP A 55 -14.72 -27.05 -15.87
C ASP A 55 -15.85 -26.16 -16.40
N LYS A 56 -16.36 -25.26 -15.57
CA LYS A 56 -17.42 -24.32 -15.92
C LYS A 56 -16.93 -23.15 -16.81
N LEU A 57 -15.62 -22.89 -16.94
CA LEU A 57 -15.10 -21.72 -17.66
C LEU A 57 -14.97 -21.91 -19.18
N GLY A 58 -15.17 -23.12 -19.71
CA GLY A 58 -15.10 -23.41 -21.13
C GLY A 58 -13.72 -23.91 -21.58
N GLU A 59 -13.35 -23.60 -22.82
CA GLU A 59 -12.23 -24.24 -23.50
C GLU A 59 -10.85 -23.81 -22.95
N PRO A 60 -9.89 -24.75 -22.82
CA PRO A 60 -8.51 -24.45 -22.49
C PRO A 60 -7.89 -23.40 -23.43
N GLY A 61 -7.07 -22.51 -22.85
CA GLY A 61 -6.44 -21.41 -23.59
C GLY A 61 -7.31 -20.16 -23.72
N GLN A 62 -8.58 -20.21 -23.28
CA GLN A 62 -9.51 -19.10 -23.31
C GLN A 62 -10.06 -18.71 -21.94
N ARG A 63 -9.66 -19.43 -20.89
CA ARG A 63 -10.15 -19.22 -19.52
C ARG A 63 -9.49 -18.01 -18.89
N ALA A 64 -10.21 -17.36 -17.99
CA ALA A 64 -9.69 -16.29 -17.14
C ALA A 64 -10.20 -16.51 -15.72
N VAL A 65 -9.30 -16.40 -14.73
CA VAL A 65 -9.62 -16.57 -13.30
C VAL A 65 -9.05 -15.39 -12.52
N TRP A 66 -9.94 -14.67 -11.84
CA TRP A 66 -9.60 -13.58 -10.95
C TRP A 66 -9.45 -14.09 -9.52
N VAL A 67 -8.30 -13.84 -8.89
CA VAL A 67 -7.98 -14.20 -7.53
C VAL A 67 -8.12 -12.97 -6.64
N MET A 68 -9.03 -13.03 -5.66
CA MET A 68 -9.32 -11.96 -4.71
C MET A 68 -9.23 -12.50 -3.27
N VAL A 69 -8.05 -12.96 -2.90
CA VAL A 69 -7.75 -13.52 -1.57
C VAL A 69 -6.67 -12.69 -0.85
N PRO A 70 -6.48 -12.87 0.47
CA PRO A 70 -5.41 -12.19 1.19
C PRO A 70 -4.04 -12.42 0.56
N ALA A 71 -3.26 -11.34 0.45
CA ALA A 71 -1.93 -11.36 -0.14
C ALA A 71 -0.95 -12.29 0.62
N GLY A 72 0.14 -12.67 -0.03
CA GLY A 72 1.20 -13.51 0.53
C GLY A 72 1.04 -14.98 0.18
N GLU A 73 1.21 -15.86 1.17
CA GLU A 73 1.21 -17.32 0.99
C GLU A 73 -0.12 -17.87 0.48
N ILE A 74 -1.24 -17.29 0.91
CA ILE A 74 -2.57 -17.70 0.46
C ILE A 74 -2.72 -17.46 -1.04
N THR A 75 -2.36 -16.27 -1.51
CA THR A 75 -2.36 -15.95 -2.95
C THR A 75 -1.43 -16.86 -3.72
N GLN A 76 -0.21 -17.13 -3.19
CA GLN A 76 0.74 -18.04 -3.84
C GLN A 76 0.15 -19.45 -3.99
N SER A 77 -0.41 -20.01 -2.91
CA SER A 77 -1.02 -21.35 -2.92
C SER A 77 -2.17 -21.45 -3.95
N VAL A 78 -3.02 -20.42 -4.06
CA VAL A 78 -4.13 -20.40 -5.01
C VAL A 78 -3.61 -20.32 -6.45
N ILE A 79 -2.58 -19.52 -6.70
CA ILE A 79 -1.96 -19.39 -8.02
C ILE A 79 -1.29 -20.70 -8.45
N ASP A 80 -0.55 -21.36 -7.56
CA ASP A 80 0.08 -22.66 -7.82
C ASP A 80 -0.96 -23.74 -8.14
N ASP A 81 -2.07 -23.73 -7.41
CA ASP A 81 -3.19 -24.65 -7.60
C ASP A 81 -3.90 -24.41 -8.95
N LEU A 82 -4.06 -23.15 -9.35
CA LEU A 82 -4.56 -22.78 -10.67
C LEU A 82 -3.59 -23.16 -11.80
N ALA A 83 -2.29 -22.92 -11.62
CA ALA A 83 -1.27 -23.23 -12.61
C ALA A 83 -1.23 -24.73 -12.96
N ALA A 84 -1.54 -25.60 -12.00
CA ALA A 84 -1.63 -27.05 -12.21
C ALA A 84 -2.87 -27.50 -13.03
N ARG A 85 -3.87 -26.62 -13.21
CA ARG A 85 -5.15 -26.92 -13.87
C ARG A 85 -5.37 -26.17 -15.17
N LEU A 86 -4.72 -25.04 -15.32
CA LEU A 86 -4.88 -24.16 -16.48
C LEU A 86 -3.94 -24.58 -17.62
N ALA A 87 -4.27 -24.15 -18.82
CA ALA A 87 -3.55 -24.46 -20.05
C ALA A 87 -2.85 -23.20 -20.62
N PRO A 88 -1.86 -23.38 -21.51
CA PRO A 88 -1.29 -22.27 -22.25
C PRO A 88 -2.36 -21.39 -22.90
N GLY A 89 -2.24 -20.08 -22.78
CA GLY A 89 -3.21 -19.09 -23.25
C GLY A 89 -4.28 -18.69 -22.22
N ASP A 90 -4.46 -19.44 -21.12
CA ASP A 90 -5.33 -19.05 -20.03
C ASP A 90 -4.74 -17.85 -19.25
N ILE A 91 -5.59 -17.10 -18.53
CA ILE A 91 -5.21 -15.91 -17.78
C ILE A 91 -5.50 -16.12 -16.30
N ILE A 92 -4.49 -15.85 -15.46
CA ILE A 92 -4.68 -15.64 -14.02
C ILE A 92 -4.60 -14.14 -13.73
N ILE A 93 -5.58 -13.61 -13.00
CA ILE A 93 -5.62 -12.23 -12.55
C ILE A 93 -5.43 -12.19 -11.03
N ASP A 94 -4.37 -11.55 -10.55
CA ASP A 94 -4.17 -11.26 -9.13
C ASP A 94 -4.74 -9.87 -8.82
N GLY A 95 -5.91 -9.82 -8.19
CA GLY A 95 -6.60 -8.59 -7.82
C GLY A 95 -6.41 -8.21 -6.34
N GLY A 96 -5.59 -8.96 -5.60
CA GLY A 96 -5.24 -8.64 -4.22
C GLY A 96 -4.23 -7.50 -4.10
N ASN A 97 -3.94 -7.09 -2.86
CA ASN A 97 -2.87 -6.13 -2.59
C ASN A 97 -1.52 -6.86 -2.46
N SER A 98 -1.08 -7.51 -3.52
CA SER A 98 0.17 -8.25 -3.54
C SER A 98 1.39 -7.34 -3.67
N ASN A 99 2.52 -7.77 -3.08
CA ASN A 99 3.80 -7.10 -3.32
C ASN A 99 4.21 -7.27 -4.78
N PHE A 100 4.56 -6.19 -5.46
CA PHE A 100 4.89 -6.20 -6.89
C PHE A 100 6.09 -7.10 -7.23
N LYS A 101 7.06 -7.27 -6.31
CA LYS A 101 8.21 -8.18 -6.50
C LYS A 101 7.76 -9.64 -6.56
N ASP A 102 6.79 -10.02 -5.71
CA ASP A 102 6.18 -11.35 -5.76
C ASP A 102 5.38 -11.54 -7.04
N THR A 103 4.66 -10.52 -7.47
CA THR A 103 3.90 -10.50 -8.72
C THR A 103 4.81 -10.74 -9.92
N MET A 104 5.94 -10.04 -10.01
CA MET A 104 6.93 -10.25 -11.08
C MET A 104 7.47 -11.68 -11.08
N ARG A 105 7.78 -12.24 -9.91
CA ARG A 105 8.25 -13.63 -9.76
C ARG A 105 7.20 -14.63 -10.24
N ARG A 106 5.93 -14.47 -9.84
CA ARG A 106 4.80 -15.29 -10.25
C ARG A 106 4.59 -15.24 -11.76
N ALA A 107 4.60 -14.03 -12.34
CA ALA A 107 4.47 -13.82 -13.76
C ALA A 107 5.56 -14.55 -14.57
N ALA A 108 6.82 -14.46 -14.14
CA ALA A 108 7.93 -15.13 -14.77
C ALA A 108 7.79 -16.68 -14.75
N ALA A 109 7.30 -17.24 -13.64
CA ALA A 109 7.08 -18.68 -13.51
C ALA A 109 5.91 -19.17 -14.39
N LEU A 110 4.80 -18.43 -14.44
CA LEU A 110 3.63 -18.76 -15.24
C LEU A 110 3.87 -18.62 -16.74
N ALA A 111 4.68 -17.65 -17.14
CA ALA A 111 5.06 -17.46 -18.54
C ALA A 111 5.78 -18.69 -19.12
N GLN A 112 6.55 -19.44 -18.32
CA GLN A 112 7.20 -20.69 -18.73
C GLN A 112 6.19 -21.80 -19.05
N GLN A 113 4.97 -21.70 -18.52
CA GLN A 113 3.86 -22.61 -18.76
C GLN A 113 2.91 -22.08 -19.84
N GLY A 114 3.21 -20.91 -20.43
CA GLY A 114 2.35 -20.24 -21.41
C GLY A 114 1.09 -19.63 -20.82
N ILE A 115 0.98 -19.50 -19.49
CA ILE A 115 -0.14 -18.90 -18.81
C ILE A 115 0.12 -17.38 -18.65
N HIS A 116 -0.84 -16.57 -19.05
CA HIS A 116 -0.76 -15.13 -18.87
C HIS A 116 -1.06 -14.73 -17.42
N PHE A 117 -0.27 -13.80 -16.89
CA PHE A 117 -0.48 -13.26 -15.55
C PHE A 117 -0.72 -11.76 -15.60
N VAL A 118 -1.87 -11.35 -15.08
CA VAL A 118 -2.30 -9.94 -15.00
C VAL A 118 -2.46 -9.57 -13.53
N ASP A 119 -1.86 -8.48 -13.13
CA ASP A 119 -2.00 -7.91 -11.78
C ASP A 119 -2.88 -6.67 -11.83
N VAL A 120 -3.79 -6.56 -10.86
CA VAL A 120 -4.75 -5.46 -10.78
C VAL A 120 -4.74 -4.85 -9.39
N GLY A 121 -4.05 -3.73 -9.26
CA GLY A 121 -4.16 -2.88 -8.08
C GLY A 121 -5.51 -2.17 -8.08
N THR A 122 -6.38 -2.53 -7.15
CA THR A 122 -7.75 -2.01 -7.08
C THR A 122 -7.90 -0.99 -5.96
N SER A 123 -8.49 0.17 -6.27
CA SER A 123 -8.94 1.17 -5.32
C SER A 123 -10.45 1.37 -5.42
N GLY A 124 -11.10 1.75 -4.31
CA GLY A 124 -12.56 1.94 -4.25
C GLY A 124 -13.24 1.22 -3.08
N GLY A 125 -12.58 0.21 -2.51
CA GLY A 125 -13.06 -0.50 -1.33
C GLY A 125 -14.51 -0.96 -1.45
N VAL A 126 -15.29 -0.81 -0.38
CA VAL A 126 -16.70 -1.21 -0.34
C VAL A 126 -17.61 -0.34 -1.23
N TRP A 127 -17.18 0.88 -1.54
CA TRP A 127 -17.92 1.81 -2.38
C TRP A 127 -17.85 1.45 -3.87
N GLY A 128 -16.86 0.63 -4.27
CA GLY A 128 -16.69 0.23 -5.67
C GLY A 128 -17.88 -0.49 -6.27
N LEU A 129 -18.75 -1.12 -5.46
CA LEU A 129 -20.00 -1.68 -5.96
C LEU A 129 -20.90 -0.61 -6.60
N LYS A 130 -20.98 0.57 -5.97
CA LYS A 130 -21.83 1.66 -6.40
C LYS A 130 -21.11 2.61 -7.36
N GLU A 131 -19.93 3.04 -7.00
CA GLU A 131 -19.20 4.11 -7.69
C GLU A 131 -18.24 3.58 -8.78
N GLY A 132 -17.95 2.26 -8.81
CA GLY A 132 -16.92 1.65 -9.64
C GLY A 132 -15.56 1.64 -8.96
N TYR A 133 -14.63 0.90 -9.56
CA TYR A 133 -13.27 0.69 -9.04
C TYR A 133 -12.24 1.42 -9.91
N ALA A 134 -11.28 2.08 -9.27
CA ALA A 134 -10.07 2.49 -9.98
C ALA A 134 -9.09 1.31 -10.04
N MET A 135 -8.64 0.95 -11.24
CA MET A 135 -7.81 -0.24 -11.47
C MET A 135 -6.53 0.09 -12.23
N MET A 136 -5.39 -0.16 -11.58
CA MET A 136 -4.05 -0.06 -12.16
C MET A 136 -3.64 -1.46 -12.60
N ILE A 137 -3.46 -1.68 -13.90
CA ILE A 137 -3.34 -3.01 -14.49
C ILE A 137 -1.94 -3.23 -15.03
N GLY A 138 -1.28 -4.30 -14.59
CA GLY A 138 -0.03 -4.81 -15.14
C GLY A 138 -0.25 -6.12 -15.88
N GLY A 139 0.47 -6.34 -16.99
CA GLY A 139 0.37 -7.61 -17.71
C GLY A 139 0.64 -7.50 -19.20
N PRO A 140 0.68 -8.65 -19.90
CA PRO A 140 0.76 -8.68 -21.36
C PRO A 140 -0.43 -7.93 -21.99
N GLU A 141 -0.16 -7.13 -23.01
CA GLU A 141 -1.16 -6.28 -23.66
C GLU A 141 -2.35 -7.10 -24.19
N GLU A 142 -2.07 -8.21 -24.85
CA GLU A 142 -3.10 -9.10 -25.39
C GLU A 142 -4.03 -9.68 -24.31
N ALA A 143 -3.48 -10.02 -23.14
CA ALA A 143 -4.26 -10.53 -22.02
C ALA A 143 -5.14 -9.43 -21.41
N VAL A 144 -4.60 -8.21 -21.27
CA VAL A 144 -5.35 -7.06 -20.76
C VAL A 144 -6.48 -6.70 -21.74
N GLU A 145 -6.23 -6.71 -23.05
CA GLU A 145 -7.28 -6.44 -24.05
C GLU A 145 -8.40 -7.49 -24.05
N ARG A 146 -8.06 -8.76 -23.85
CA ARG A 146 -9.09 -9.82 -23.68
C ARG A 146 -9.98 -9.56 -22.46
N LEU A 147 -9.44 -8.97 -21.41
CA LEU A 147 -10.15 -8.66 -20.16
C LEU A 147 -10.85 -7.29 -20.21
N ARG A 148 -10.69 -6.49 -21.26
CA ARG A 148 -11.30 -5.16 -21.41
C ARG A 148 -12.79 -5.13 -21.02
N PRO A 149 -13.67 -6.06 -21.47
CA PRO A 149 -15.09 -6.02 -21.09
C PRO A 149 -15.34 -6.19 -19.59
N ILE A 150 -14.41 -6.80 -18.87
CA ILE A 150 -14.47 -6.94 -17.40
C ILE A 150 -14.10 -5.62 -16.74
N PHE A 151 -13.00 -4.98 -17.18
CA PHE A 151 -12.54 -3.72 -16.63
C PHE A 151 -13.53 -2.59 -16.87
N GLU A 152 -14.12 -2.51 -18.05
CA GLU A 152 -15.13 -1.49 -18.41
C GLU A 152 -16.38 -1.56 -17.53
N VAL A 153 -16.78 -2.75 -17.10
CA VAL A 153 -17.93 -2.94 -16.19
C VAL A 153 -17.55 -2.63 -14.75
N LEU A 154 -16.34 -3.02 -14.31
CA LEU A 154 -15.89 -2.76 -12.95
C LEU A 154 -15.58 -1.29 -12.70
N ALA A 155 -15.12 -0.56 -13.69
CA ALA A 155 -14.76 0.84 -13.61
C ALA A 155 -15.96 1.77 -13.37
N PRO A 156 -15.74 3.03 -12.96
CA PRO A 156 -16.80 4.05 -12.87
C PRO A 156 -17.50 4.31 -14.20
N ALA A 157 -16.74 4.32 -15.28
CA ALA A 157 -17.26 4.39 -16.65
C ALA A 157 -16.34 3.59 -17.60
N PRO A 158 -16.80 3.17 -18.79
CA PRO A 158 -16.02 2.32 -19.67
C PRO A 158 -14.63 2.87 -20.06
N ASN A 159 -14.48 4.18 -20.10
CA ASN A 159 -13.24 4.87 -20.46
C ASN A 159 -12.56 5.60 -19.28
N GLU A 160 -13.00 5.36 -18.05
CA GLU A 160 -12.51 6.08 -16.87
C GLU A 160 -12.19 5.12 -15.73
N GLY A 161 -11.14 5.43 -14.97
CA GLY A 161 -10.80 4.72 -13.74
C GLY A 161 -10.05 3.41 -13.95
N TRP A 162 -9.67 3.03 -15.15
CA TRP A 162 -8.82 1.84 -15.38
C TRP A 162 -7.82 2.06 -16.50
N GLY A 163 -6.71 1.36 -16.45
CA GLY A 163 -5.71 1.41 -17.52
C GLY A 163 -4.56 0.44 -17.29
N ARG A 164 -3.92 0.04 -18.39
CA ARG A 164 -2.70 -0.75 -18.37
C ARG A 164 -1.51 0.18 -18.06
N MET A 165 -0.80 -0.13 -16.96
CA MET A 165 0.37 0.65 -16.50
C MET A 165 1.67 0.16 -17.14
N GLY A 166 1.75 -1.13 -17.54
CA GLY A 166 2.95 -1.74 -18.09
C GLY A 166 2.95 -3.26 -18.01
N PRO A 167 4.13 -3.90 -17.97
CA PRO A 167 4.23 -5.35 -17.81
C PRO A 167 3.74 -5.80 -16.44
N SER A 168 3.63 -7.12 -16.23
CA SER A 168 3.22 -7.70 -14.95
C SER A 168 4.07 -7.17 -13.79
N GLY A 169 3.42 -6.79 -12.71
CA GLY A 169 3.97 -6.12 -11.54
C GLY A 169 3.74 -4.61 -11.53
N SER A 170 3.55 -3.96 -12.69
CA SER A 170 3.35 -2.52 -12.77
C SER A 170 2.02 -2.05 -12.17
N GLY A 171 0.98 -2.84 -12.23
CA GLY A 171 -0.31 -2.54 -11.62
C GLY A 171 -0.21 -2.49 -10.10
N HIS A 172 0.33 -3.55 -9.50
CA HIS A 172 0.56 -3.62 -8.05
C HIS A 172 1.58 -2.57 -7.59
N TYR A 173 2.62 -2.26 -8.38
CA TYR A 173 3.56 -1.20 -8.07
C TYR A 173 2.88 0.17 -7.97
N VAL A 174 2.11 0.54 -8.99
CA VAL A 174 1.39 1.82 -9.01
C VAL A 174 0.37 1.88 -7.86
N LYS A 175 -0.32 0.77 -7.57
CA LYS A 175 -1.23 0.68 -6.42
C LYS A 175 -0.51 0.82 -5.08
N MET A 176 0.65 0.21 -4.91
CA MET A 176 1.49 0.34 -3.73
C MET A 176 1.85 1.81 -3.47
N VAL A 177 2.31 2.52 -4.49
CA VAL A 177 2.65 3.96 -4.39
C VAL A 177 1.41 4.80 -4.12
N HIS A 178 0.27 4.49 -4.77
CA HIS A 178 -1.02 5.11 -4.49
C HIS A 178 -1.36 5.02 -2.99
N ASN A 179 -1.22 3.85 -2.39
CA ASN A 179 -1.48 3.67 -0.96
C ASN A 179 -0.47 4.41 -0.08
N GLY A 180 0.79 4.52 -0.49
CA GLY A 180 1.77 5.37 0.19
C GLY A 180 1.33 6.85 0.22
N ILE A 181 0.85 7.36 -0.92
CA ILE A 181 0.29 8.72 -1.02
C ILE A 181 -0.95 8.86 -0.12
N GLU A 182 -1.85 7.87 -0.13
CA GLU A 182 -3.03 7.84 0.73
C GLU A 182 -2.65 7.95 2.22
N TYR A 183 -1.61 7.23 2.68
CA TYR A 183 -1.11 7.33 4.05
C TYR A 183 -0.69 8.76 4.41
N GLY A 184 0.08 9.42 3.53
CA GLY A 184 0.51 10.80 3.74
C GLY A 184 -0.65 11.80 3.75
N MET A 185 -1.65 11.61 2.89
CA MET A 185 -2.85 12.46 2.88
C MET A 185 -3.69 12.28 4.15
N MET A 186 -3.88 11.03 4.59
CA MET A 186 -4.63 10.74 5.82
C MET A 186 -3.94 11.36 7.05
N GLU A 187 -2.62 11.22 7.15
CA GLU A 187 -1.84 11.79 8.25
C GLU A 187 -1.95 13.31 8.27
N ALA A 188 -1.80 13.97 7.11
CA ALA A 188 -1.91 15.43 7.04
C ALA A 188 -3.31 15.94 7.45
N TYR A 189 -4.39 15.23 7.09
CA TYR A 189 -5.73 15.55 7.58
C TYR A 189 -5.82 15.34 9.08
N ALA A 190 -5.35 14.20 9.61
CA ALA A 190 -5.41 13.88 11.03
C ALA A 190 -4.69 14.92 11.87
N GLU A 191 -3.45 15.28 11.54
CA GLU A 191 -2.67 16.33 12.22
C GLU A 191 -3.37 17.70 12.17
N GLY A 192 -3.92 18.09 11.02
CA GLY A 192 -4.62 19.35 10.84
C GLY A 192 -5.89 19.42 11.70
N PHE A 193 -6.70 18.37 11.71
CA PHE A 193 -7.90 18.30 12.55
C PHE A 193 -7.58 18.21 14.03
N GLU A 194 -6.52 17.50 14.43
CA GLU A 194 -6.04 17.44 15.82
C GLU A 194 -5.60 18.84 16.31
N LEU A 195 -4.82 19.57 15.49
CA LEU A 195 -4.40 20.92 15.82
C LEU A 195 -5.59 21.86 16.03
N MET A 196 -6.59 21.82 15.17
CA MET A 196 -7.81 22.62 15.30
C MET A 196 -8.64 22.20 16.51
N HIS A 197 -8.76 20.90 16.78
CA HIS A 197 -9.45 20.36 17.95
C HIS A 197 -8.78 20.81 19.26
N ALA A 198 -7.46 20.83 19.30
CA ALA A 198 -6.70 21.29 20.47
C ALA A 198 -6.84 22.79 20.77
N HIS A 199 -7.26 23.59 19.77
CA HIS A 199 -7.37 25.04 19.91
C HIS A 199 -8.72 25.46 20.52
N GLN A 200 -8.85 25.36 21.84
CA GLN A 200 -10.09 25.55 22.59
C GLN A 200 -10.69 26.96 22.51
N VAL A 201 -9.88 28.01 22.18
CA VAL A 201 -10.34 29.41 22.19
C VAL A 201 -11.43 29.69 21.16
N PHE A 202 -11.35 29.03 20.01
CA PHE A 202 -12.29 29.27 18.89
C PHE A 202 -13.54 28.40 18.95
N ASN A 203 -13.56 27.35 19.76
CA ASN A 203 -14.65 26.36 19.81
C ASN A 203 -15.08 25.90 18.40
N LEU A 204 -14.11 25.44 17.61
CA LEU A 204 -14.32 25.12 16.21
C LEU A 204 -15.20 23.87 16.02
N ASP A 205 -16.13 23.96 15.09
CA ASP A 205 -16.94 22.81 14.65
C ASP A 205 -16.22 22.05 13.53
N MET A 206 -15.61 20.90 13.86
CA MET A 206 -14.83 20.08 12.93
C MET A 206 -15.69 19.55 11.78
N ALA A 207 -16.95 19.19 12.05
CA ALA A 207 -17.87 18.69 11.01
C ALA A 207 -18.23 19.79 10.00
N GLN A 208 -18.48 21.01 10.50
CA GLN A 208 -18.74 22.17 9.64
C GLN A 208 -17.52 22.52 8.78
N ILE A 209 -16.31 22.48 9.35
CA ILE A 209 -15.07 22.77 8.62
C ILE A 209 -14.83 21.74 7.52
N ALA A 210 -14.94 20.46 7.86
CA ALA A 210 -14.77 19.39 6.88
C ALA A 210 -15.76 19.51 5.73
N GLU A 211 -17.05 19.75 6.04
CA GLU A 211 -18.10 19.95 5.03
C GLU A 211 -17.82 21.16 4.13
N LEU A 212 -17.37 22.27 4.70
CA LEU A 212 -17.04 23.47 3.93
C LEU A 212 -15.87 23.21 2.95
N TRP A 213 -14.85 22.49 3.39
CA TRP A 213 -13.68 22.21 2.54
C TRP A 213 -13.95 21.25 1.39
N ARG A 214 -15.01 20.49 1.42
CA ARG A 214 -15.45 19.66 0.27
C ARG A 214 -15.79 20.49 -0.96
N HIS A 215 -16.15 21.77 -0.77
CA HIS A 215 -16.62 22.66 -1.81
C HIS A 215 -15.67 23.84 -2.05
N GLY A 216 -15.01 23.86 -3.21
CA GLY A 216 -14.13 24.96 -3.63
C GLY A 216 -12.74 25.00 -2.99
N SER A 217 -12.43 24.14 -2.02
CA SER A 217 -11.10 24.06 -1.42
C SER A 217 -10.14 23.24 -2.27
N VAL A 218 -8.87 23.66 -2.31
CA VAL A 218 -7.79 22.95 -3.04
C VAL A 218 -7.47 21.56 -2.43
N ILE A 219 -7.80 21.34 -1.15
CA ILE A 219 -7.56 20.07 -0.46
C ILE A 219 -8.73 19.10 -0.58
N ARG A 220 -9.78 19.42 -1.34
CA ARG A 220 -10.89 18.49 -1.55
C ARG A 220 -10.40 17.16 -2.11
N SER A 221 -10.91 16.06 -1.58
CA SER A 221 -10.60 14.71 -2.01
C SER A 221 -11.69 13.76 -1.52
N TRP A 222 -11.74 12.55 -2.06
CA TRP A 222 -12.64 11.54 -1.50
C TRP A 222 -12.31 11.19 -0.03
N LEU A 223 -11.05 11.25 0.37
CA LEU A 223 -10.68 11.12 1.80
C LEU A 223 -11.31 12.21 2.67
N LEU A 224 -11.38 13.44 2.18
CA LEU A 224 -12.06 14.52 2.89
C LEU A 224 -13.58 14.30 2.94
N ASP A 225 -14.19 13.77 1.88
CA ASP A 225 -15.62 13.42 1.88
C ASP A 225 -15.93 12.38 2.97
N LEU A 226 -15.09 11.35 3.08
CA LEU A 226 -15.20 10.32 4.11
C LEU A 226 -14.94 10.89 5.52
N THR A 227 -13.99 11.82 5.66
CA THR A 227 -13.72 12.52 6.92
C THR A 227 -14.94 13.35 7.36
N ALA A 228 -15.54 14.11 6.44
CA ALA A 228 -16.75 14.90 6.73
C ALA A 228 -17.93 14.01 7.15
N GLU A 229 -18.10 12.88 6.47
CA GLU A 229 -19.13 11.90 6.84
C GLU A 229 -18.89 11.29 8.23
N ALA A 230 -17.63 10.92 8.52
CA ALA A 230 -17.25 10.39 9.84
C ALA A 230 -17.53 11.40 10.96
N LEU A 231 -17.10 12.65 10.79
CA LEU A 231 -17.34 13.73 11.77
C LEU A 231 -18.81 14.08 11.96
N LYS A 232 -19.62 13.98 10.91
CA LYS A 232 -21.06 14.19 10.98
C LYS A 232 -21.80 13.08 11.71
N ASN A 233 -21.39 11.83 11.49
CA ASN A 233 -22.05 10.65 12.06
C ASN A 233 -21.54 10.32 13.46
N GLN A 234 -20.34 10.69 13.79
CA GLN A 234 -19.66 10.43 15.07
C GLN A 234 -18.92 11.67 15.55
N THR A 235 -19.58 12.48 16.37
CA THR A 235 -19.00 13.72 16.92
C THR A 235 -18.04 13.47 18.08
N ASP A 236 -18.08 12.29 18.69
CA ASP A 236 -17.22 11.87 19.79
C ASP A 236 -16.43 10.61 19.39
N PHE A 237 -15.13 10.74 19.28
CA PHE A 237 -14.20 9.64 18.98
C PHE A 237 -13.63 8.97 20.26
N SER A 238 -14.06 9.35 21.47
CA SER A 238 -13.53 8.81 22.72
C SER A 238 -13.68 7.29 22.86
N GLN A 239 -14.56 6.67 22.10
CA GLN A 239 -14.77 5.22 22.08
C GLN A 239 -13.87 4.50 21.06
N LEU A 240 -13.12 5.23 20.24
CA LEU A 240 -12.19 4.64 19.27
C LEU A 240 -10.81 4.52 19.90
N SER A 241 -10.14 3.42 19.63
CA SER A 241 -8.70 3.31 19.86
C SER A 241 -7.95 4.13 18.83
N ASP A 242 -6.78 4.66 19.20
CA ASP A 242 -5.83 5.32 18.31
C ASP A 242 -5.01 4.34 17.47
N TYR A 243 -5.26 3.04 17.59
CA TYR A 243 -4.61 1.98 16.81
C TYR A 243 -4.96 2.09 15.32
N VAL A 244 -3.94 2.28 14.48
CA VAL A 244 -4.05 2.30 13.02
C VAL A 244 -3.25 1.15 12.42
N ALA A 245 -3.96 0.23 11.75
CA ALA A 245 -3.34 -0.93 11.12
C ALA A 245 -2.40 -0.52 9.96
N ASP A 246 -1.31 -1.27 9.80
CA ASP A 246 -0.43 -1.20 8.64
C ASP A 246 -0.64 -2.45 7.77
N SER A 247 -1.18 -2.27 6.58
CA SER A 247 -1.45 -3.33 5.60
C SER A 247 -0.25 -3.68 4.72
N GLY A 248 0.87 -2.95 4.85
CA GLY A 248 2.15 -3.23 4.21
C GLY A 248 2.51 -2.31 3.04
N GLU A 249 1.54 -1.75 2.32
CA GLU A 249 1.81 -1.00 1.08
C GLU A 249 2.60 0.29 1.34
N GLY A 250 2.29 1.03 2.41
CA GLY A 250 3.06 2.21 2.83
C GLY A 250 4.50 1.85 3.17
N ARG A 251 4.70 0.74 3.87
CA ARG A 251 6.03 0.21 4.22
C ARG A 251 6.80 -0.21 2.98
N TRP A 252 6.17 -0.93 2.04
CA TRP A 252 6.82 -1.33 0.80
C TRP A 252 7.21 -0.13 -0.06
N THR A 253 6.38 0.93 -0.08
CA THR A 253 6.70 2.19 -0.77
C THR A 253 7.95 2.84 -0.17
N VAL A 254 8.06 2.88 1.16
CA VAL A 254 9.25 3.41 1.85
C VAL A 254 10.50 2.57 1.56
N ILE A 255 10.40 1.25 1.62
CA ILE A 255 11.52 0.35 1.31
C ILE A 255 11.99 0.56 -0.13
N ASP A 256 11.08 0.59 -1.08
CA ASP A 256 11.40 0.80 -2.50
C ASP A 256 12.03 2.18 -2.74
N SER A 257 11.54 3.22 -2.05
CA SER A 257 12.13 4.56 -2.12
C SER A 257 13.61 4.60 -1.68
N ILE A 258 13.95 3.81 -0.65
CA ILE A 258 15.34 3.66 -0.17
C ILE A 258 16.17 2.91 -1.20
N GLU A 259 15.67 1.82 -1.76
CA GLU A 259 16.35 1.03 -2.79
C GLU A 259 16.63 1.87 -4.06
N LEU A 260 15.70 2.75 -4.42
CA LEU A 260 15.83 3.65 -5.59
C LEU A 260 16.58 4.97 -5.28
N GLY A 261 16.88 5.25 -4.01
CA GLY A 261 17.47 6.53 -3.60
C GLY A 261 16.54 7.74 -3.78
N VAL A 262 15.22 7.52 -3.75
CA VAL A 262 14.21 8.58 -3.89
C VAL A 262 13.70 8.99 -2.50
N PRO A 263 13.85 10.26 -2.08
CA PRO A 263 13.37 10.69 -0.77
C PRO A 263 11.85 10.77 -0.71
N THR A 264 11.25 10.10 0.30
CA THR A 264 9.80 10.11 0.56
C THR A 264 9.50 10.45 2.02
N PRO A 265 9.90 11.64 2.54
CA PRO A 265 9.81 11.96 3.97
C PRO A 265 8.37 11.93 4.50
N VAL A 266 7.39 12.44 3.75
CA VAL A 266 5.98 12.49 4.15
C VAL A 266 5.39 11.08 4.32
N ILE A 267 5.58 10.22 3.32
CA ILE A 267 5.09 8.83 3.37
C ILE A 267 5.79 8.04 4.48
N THR A 268 7.10 8.28 4.67
CA THR A 268 7.89 7.65 5.71
C THR A 268 7.36 8.01 7.11
N LEU A 269 7.13 9.30 7.38
CA LEU A 269 6.59 9.74 8.67
C LEU A 269 5.19 9.18 8.90
N ALA A 270 4.28 9.26 7.93
CA ALA A 270 2.93 8.69 8.04
C ALA A 270 2.97 7.18 8.36
N THR A 271 3.89 6.43 7.74
CA THR A 271 4.08 5.01 8.06
C THR A 271 4.60 4.79 9.48
N GLN A 272 5.53 5.63 9.96
CA GLN A 272 6.08 5.56 11.31
C GLN A 272 5.03 5.93 12.37
N MET A 273 4.14 6.89 12.07
CA MET A 273 3.03 7.23 12.97
C MET A 273 2.07 6.06 13.16
N ARG A 274 1.80 5.27 12.10
CA ARG A 274 1.05 4.01 12.25
C ARG A 274 1.77 3.02 13.17
N PHE A 275 3.10 2.86 13.04
CA PHE A 275 3.86 2.02 13.98
C PHE A 275 3.79 2.56 15.40
N ARG A 276 3.82 3.89 15.57
CA ARG A 276 3.69 4.51 16.89
C ARG A 276 2.31 4.24 17.51
N SER A 277 1.23 4.30 16.73
CA SER A 277 -0.12 4.04 17.22
C SER A 277 -0.34 2.62 17.73
N GLN A 278 0.51 1.67 17.31
CA GLN A 278 0.47 0.26 17.71
C GLN A 278 1.25 -0.03 19.01
N GLN A 279 1.88 0.97 19.60
CA GLN A 279 2.69 0.86 20.81
C GLN A 279 1.96 1.52 21.98
N GLU A 280 1.52 0.77 22.97
CA GLU A 280 0.98 1.32 24.21
C GLU A 280 2.01 2.18 24.95
N VAL A 281 3.25 1.72 25.01
CA VAL A 281 4.37 2.42 25.65
C VAL A 281 5.57 2.45 24.71
N SER A 282 6.16 3.62 24.55
CA SER A 282 7.38 3.80 23.75
C SER A 282 8.63 3.62 24.60
N TYR A 283 9.42 2.60 24.33
CA TYR A 283 10.73 2.40 24.96
C TYR A 283 11.66 3.62 24.74
N ALA A 284 11.62 4.22 23.55
CA ALA A 284 12.39 5.44 23.26
C ALA A 284 11.97 6.61 24.19
N GLY A 285 10.67 6.77 24.42
CA GLY A 285 10.16 7.76 25.39
C GLY A 285 10.62 7.48 26.82
N GLN A 286 10.62 6.20 27.23
CA GLN A 286 11.14 5.80 28.55
C GLN A 286 12.64 6.08 28.68
N MET A 287 13.44 5.79 27.65
CA MET A 287 14.88 6.10 27.60
C MET A 287 15.15 7.60 27.68
N LEU A 288 14.39 8.42 26.96
CA LEU A 288 14.49 9.88 27.04
C LEU A 288 14.18 10.39 28.46
N SER A 289 13.14 9.87 29.11
CA SER A 289 12.81 10.18 30.49
C SER A 289 13.94 9.78 31.46
N ALA A 290 14.49 8.57 31.29
CA ALA A 290 15.60 8.10 32.11
C ALA A 290 16.87 8.94 31.91
N MET A 291 17.23 9.28 30.67
CA MET A 291 18.37 10.16 30.37
C MET A 291 18.19 11.54 30.99
N ARG A 292 17.01 12.18 30.86
CA ARG A 292 16.73 13.48 31.46
C ARG A 292 16.81 13.44 32.96
N ARG A 293 16.35 12.37 33.61
CA ARG A 293 16.53 12.15 35.04
C ARG A 293 18.01 12.04 35.41
N ALA A 294 18.79 11.26 34.68
CA ALA A 294 20.19 10.98 34.97
C ALA A 294 21.07 12.23 34.87
N PHE A 295 20.92 13.07 33.84
CA PHE A 295 21.78 14.23 33.67
C PHE A 295 21.27 15.50 34.35
N GLY A 296 19.97 15.66 34.55
CA GLY A 296 19.37 16.90 35.04
C GLY A 296 18.51 16.75 36.30
N GLY A 297 18.39 15.56 36.87
CA GLY A 297 17.54 15.31 38.04
C GLY A 297 16.04 15.56 37.77
N HIS A 298 15.60 15.61 36.50
CA HIS A 298 14.21 15.90 36.15
C HIS A 298 13.25 14.83 36.68
N ALA A 299 12.12 15.26 37.24
CA ALA A 299 11.07 14.34 37.67
C ALA A 299 10.55 13.49 36.51
N VAL A 300 10.34 12.19 36.71
CA VAL A 300 9.73 11.27 35.78
C VAL A 300 8.35 10.86 36.27
N LYS A 301 7.40 10.67 35.32
CA LYS A 301 6.11 10.05 35.62
C LYS A 301 6.28 8.53 35.62
N VAL A 302 5.82 7.88 36.68
CA VAL A 302 5.81 6.40 36.80
C VAL A 302 4.42 5.91 36.41
N LEU A 303 4.37 4.80 35.68
CA LEU A 303 3.10 4.17 35.32
C LEU A 303 2.32 3.75 36.57
N GLU A 304 1.01 3.96 36.59
CA GLU A 304 0.17 3.68 37.77
C GLU A 304 0.18 2.21 38.18
N SER A 305 0.35 1.29 37.21
CA SER A 305 0.49 -0.15 37.47
C SER A 305 1.73 -0.53 38.28
N THR A 306 2.76 0.32 38.31
CA THR A 306 4.02 0.12 39.08
C THR A 306 4.03 0.84 40.43
N ARG A 307 3.00 1.63 40.78
CA ARG A 307 2.91 2.31 42.05
C ARG A 307 2.70 1.39 43.26
N GLN A 308 2.33 0.13 43.04
CA GLN A 308 2.09 -0.83 44.13
C GLN A 308 3.31 -1.66 44.55
N GLU A 309 4.41 -1.63 43.79
CA GLU A 309 5.65 -2.33 44.17
C GLU A 309 6.82 -1.38 44.29
N GLY A 310 7.02 -0.88 45.52
CA GLY A 310 8.29 -0.45 46.11
C GLY A 310 9.18 0.51 45.33
N VAL A 311 9.22 1.75 45.87
CA VAL A 311 10.39 2.63 45.93
C VAL A 311 11.32 2.63 44.70
N VAL A 312 11.08 3.56 43.82
CA VAL A 312 12.16 4.06 42.94
C VAL A 312 13.13 4.84 43.80
N PRO A 313 14.40 4.43 43.96
CA PRO A 313 15.35 5.13 44.81
C PRO A 313 15.50 6.57 44.34
N GLU A 314 15.38 7.51 45.27
CA GLU A 314 15.72 8.92 45.05
C GLU A 314 17.21 9.01 44.77
N VAL A 315 17.60 9.37 43.56
CA VAL A 315 18.99 9.63 43.20
C VAL A 315 19.37 10.97 43.87
N GLN A 316 20.19 10.92 44.91
CA GLN A 316 20.74 12.11 45.55
C GLN A 316 21.56 12.91 44.50
N PRO A 317 21.39 14.24 44.40
CA PRO A 317 22.23 15.03 43.50
C PRO A 317 23.60 15.16 44.15
N GLY A 318 24.63 14.58 43.60
CA GLY A 318 25.99 14.86 44.10
C GLY A 318 27.13 13.89 43.76
N GLU A 319 26.89 12.76 43.17
CA GLU A 319 28.03 11.92 42.71
C GLU A 319 27.97 11.68 41.20
N HIS A 320 28.63 12.57 40.46
CA HIS A 320 29.02 12.23 39.10
C HIS A 320 30.05 11.07 39.16
N PRO A 321 29.80 9.95 38.53
CA PRO A 321 30.88 8.99 38.32
C PRO A 321 31.98 9.74 37.57
N LYS A 322 33.17 9.84 38.18
CA LYS A 322 34.36 10.34 37.48
C LYS A 322 34.45 9.56 36.18
N ALA A 323 34.40 10.28 35.05
CA ALA A 323 34.66 9.68 33.76
C ALA A 323 35.98 8.91 33.88
N ALA A 324 35.94 7.60 33.69
CA ALA A 324 37.16 6.81 33.57
C ALA A 324 37.95 7.45 32.44
N ALA A 325 39.19 7.76 32.72
CA ALA A 325 40.11 8.26 31.72
C ALA A 325 40.11 7.24 30.55
N PRO A 326 40.05 7.69 29.28
CA PRO A 326 40.08 6.77 28.20
C PRO A 326 41.34 5.90 28.30
N GLU A 327 41.15 4.60 28.54
CA GLU A 327 42.22 3.64 28.36
C GLU A 327 42.70 3.78 26.91
N ASN A 328 44.03 3.98 26.78
CA ASN A 328 44.70 4.04 25.47
C ASN A 328 44.37 2.76 24.71
N ILE A 329 43.42 2.81 23.80
CA ILE A 329 43.25 1.75 22.79
C ILE A 329 44.38 1.94 21.82
N PRO A 330 45.27 0.93 21.61
CA PRO A 330 46.32 1.02 20.63
C PRO A 330 45.75 1.20 19.23
N VAL A 331 46.20 2.24 18.53
CA VAL A 331 45.83 2.55 17.14
C VAL A 331 46.60 1.64 16.18
N GLU A 332 46.50 0.35 16.34
CA GLU A 332 47.17 -0.64 15.45
C GLU A 332 46.24 -1.73 14.94
N ALA A 333 45.07 -1.37 14.41
CA ALA A 333 44.25 -2.31 13.62
C ALA A 333 43.26 -1.62 12.68
N ALA A 334 43.62 -0.52 12.02
CA ALA A 334 42.78 0.13 11.02
C ALA A 334 43.49 0.42 9.69
N HIS A 335 44.44 -0.41 9.31
CA HIS A 335 45.03 -0.39 7.96
C HIS A 335 45.09 -1.80 7.39
N ALA A 336 43.95 -2.35 7.04
CA ALA A 336 43.90 -3.45 6.11
C ALA A 336 42.66 -3.23 5.21
N ASP A 337 42.96 -3.12 3.94
CA ASP A 337 42.03 -3.15 2.80
C ASP A 337 41.46 -1.82 2.28
N THR A 338 42.35 -1.00 1.67
CA THR A 338 41.96 -0.06 0.60
C THR A 338 42.63 -0.50 -0.73
N GLY A 339 42.33 -1.70 -1.15
CA GLY A 339 42.75 -2.28 -2.42
C GLY A 339 41.64 -2.31 -3.48
N SER A 340 40.98 -1.20 -3.77
CA SER A 340 40.01 -1.16 -4.88
C SER A 340 39.74 0.26 -5.40
N ARG A 341 40.81 1.08 -5.56
CA ARG A 341 40.66 2.39 -6.22
C ARG A 341 41.88 2.73 -7.09
N ARG A 342 42.32 1.79 -7.92
CA ARG A 342 43.32 2.06 -8.96
C ARG A 342 43.05 1.21 -10.20
N GLN A 343 41.93 1.43 -10.87
CA GLN A 343 41.66 0.93 -12.23
C GLN A 343 40.66 1.79 -13.01
N ALA A 344 40.57 3.09 -12.76
CA ALA A 344 39.71 4.00 -13.54
C ALA A 344 40.44 5.26 -14.05
N GLU A 345 41.77 5.27 -14.10
CA GLU A 345 42.52 6.45 -14.58
C GLU A 345 43.52 6.15 -15.74
N GLU A 346 43.31 5.11 -16.49
CA GLU A 346 44.08 4.83 -17.70
C GLU A 346 43.24 4.45 -18.90
N LEU A 347 42.30 5.30 -19.33
CA LEU A 347 41.73 5.25 -20.70
C LEU A 347 40.99 6.57 -20.97
N GLY A 348 41.65 7.55 -21.62
CA GLY A 348 40.88 8.60 -22.27
C GLY A 348 41.46 9.98 -22.38
N GLU A 349 42.69 10.14 -22.72
CA GLU A 349 43.13 11.34 -23.47
C GLU A 349 43.16 11.01 -24.95
N THR A 350 42.17 11.46 -25.72
CA THR A 350 42.34 11.94 -27.11
C THR A 350 41.00 12.44 -27.64
N GLY A 351 40.95 13.67 -28.14
CA GLY A 351 39.88 14.09 -29.04
C GLY A 351 39.28 15.47 -28.77
N GLN A 352 40.07 16.51 -28.92
CA GLN A 352 39.55 17.86 -29.23
C GLN A 352 38.74 17.80 -30.52
N ASN A 353 37.53 18.33 -30.52
CA ASN A 353 37.04 19.14 -31.69
C ASN A 353 36.00 20.17 -31.25
N ARG A 354 36.41 21.43 -31.49
CA ARG A 354 35.54 22.60 -31.49
C ARG A 354 34.54 22.49 -32.63
N VAL A 355 33.28 22.81 -32.36
CA VAL A 355 32.41 23.47 -33.36
C VAL A 355 31.58 24.52 -32.64
N THR A 356 31.85 25.76 -33.04
CA THR A 356 31.06 26.97 -32.81
C THR A 356 29.82 26.92 -33.70
N GLY A 357 28.67 27.38 -33.20
CA GLY A 357 27.49 27.55 -34.04
C GLY A 357 26.36 28.24 -33.28
N ASP A 358 26.16 29.47 -33.61
CA ASP A 358 25.20 30.48 -33.15
C ASP A 358 23.73 30.03 -33.15
N SER A 359 23.01 30.74 -32.28
CA SER A 359 21.55 30.86 -32.16
C SER A 359 20.79 31.19 -33.46
N PRO A 360 19.46 31.12 -33.53
CA PRO A 360 18.62 32.17 -32.92
C PRO A 360 17.25 31.72 -32.37
N VAL A 361 16.76 32.53 -31.43
CA VAL A 361 15.41 32.59 -30.88
C VAL A 361 14.45 33.15 -31.94
N PRO A 362 13.23 32.66 -32.13
CA PRO A 362 12.14 33.41 -32.74
C PRO A 362 11.16 33.94 -31.69
N GLY A 363 10.88 35.23 -31.87
CA GLY A 363 10.01 36.05 -31.06
C GLY A 363 8.52 35.75 -31.23
N LYS A 364 7.80 36.38 -30.32
CA LYS A 364 6.35 36.62 -30.28
C LYS A 364 5.77 37.11 -31.59
N ASN A 365 4.56 36.64 -31.93
CA ASN A 365 3.42 37.53 -32.27
C ASN A 365 2.16 36.71 -32.62
N ALA A 366 1.06 37.30 -32.14
CA ALA A 366 -0.36 37.16 -32.39
C ALA A 366 -1.11 36.02 -31.69
#